data_765f3ba4b1a141274ee310be5cfff012
#
_entry.id   765f3ba4b1a141274ee310be5cfff012
#
_cell.length_a   1.000
_cell.length_b   1.000
_cell.length_c   1.000
_cell.angle_alpha   90.00
_cell.angle_beta   90.00
_cell.angle_gamma   90.00
#
_symmetry.space_group_name_H-M   'P 1'
#
loop_
_entity.id
_entity.type
_entity.pdbx_description
1 polymer ?
#
loop_
_entity_poly.entity_id
_entity_poly.type
_entity_poly.pdbx_seq_one_letter_code
_entity_poly.pdbx_strand_id
1 'polypeptide(L)'
;MSNIAISIQDKNGKLLATDNGNYRVNLVYAAKYKKGDTITLTAKPGSFLVIQLDDVLEPSFVYMKGANYTMTIPFGEDRLAYNPKTFSGDVHLLKARLAEQCEIESRKNLAFNSHDTASAKDVCFPHVFANNETVGMSVFAARNAIDGNTENRSHCNWPYESWDINSDPNAELTLEFGRAVKMDKLVLIPRADFPHDNYWQQVTVTFIAPDGTERI
;
A
#
# COMPACT_ATOMS: atom_id res chain seq x y z
N MET A 1 25.38 3.96 -9.59
CA MET A 1 24.16 4.42 -10.28
C MET A 1 22.98 3.71 -9.63
N SER A 2 21.94 4.44 -9.30
CA SER A 2 20.72 3.81 -8.73
C SER A 2 19.98 3.15 -9.88
N ASN A 3 19.91 1.83 -9.90
CA ASN A 3 19.13 1.12 -10.89
C ASN A 3 17.77 0.78 -10.26
N ILE A 4 16.68 1.14 -10.94
CA ILE A 4 15.32 0.75 -10.58
C ILE A 4 14.91 -0.30 -11.60
N ALA A 5 14.32 -1.39 -11.15
CA ALA A 5 13.80 -2.43 -12.02
C ALA A 5 12.40 -2.86 -11.58
N ILE A 6 11.58 -3.24 -12.54
CA ILE A 6 10.32 -3.92 -12.33
C ILE A 6 10.39 -5.25 -13.06
N SER A 7 10.02 -6.32 -12.41
CA SER A 7 9.90 -7.65 -13.02
C SER A 7 8.57 -8.30 -12.66
N ILE A 8 8.05 -9.09 -13.58
CA ILE A 8 6.85 -9.90 -13.39
C ILE A 8 7.25 -11.36 -13.51
N GLN A 9 6.87 -12.17 -12.53
CA GLN A 9 7.16 -13.60 -12.50
C GLN A 9 5.88 -14.39 -12.32
N ASP A 10 5.84 -15.60 -12.89
CA ASP A 10 4.75 -16.52 -12.63
C ASP A 10 4.92 -17.21 -11.24
N LYS A 11 3.91 -17.99 -10.84
CA LYS A 11 3.91 -18.75 -9.58
C LYS A 11 5.08 -19.70 -9.38
N ASN A 12 5.83 -20.05 -10.44
CA ASN A 12 6.99 -20.92 -10.40
C ASN A 12 8.31 -20.14 -10.43
N GLY A 13 8.24 -18.79 -10.39
CA GLY A 13 9.40 -17.90 -10.46
C GLY A 13 9.95 -17.70 -11.88
N LYS A 14 9.23 -18.14 -12.91
CA LYS A 14 9.63 -17.88 -14.30
C LYS A 14 9.39 -16.41 -14.62
N LEU A 15 10.42 -15.74 -15.12
CA LEU A 15 10.33 -14.36 -15.58
C LEU A 15 9.40 -14.24 -16.79
N LEU A 16 8.37 -13.39 -16.67
CA LEU A 16 7.40 -13.10 -17.72
C LEU A 16 7.71 -11.79 -18.45
N ALA A 17 8.12 -10.77 -17.69
CA ALA A 17 8.51 -9.48 -18.22
C ALA A 17 9.46 -8.77 -17.24
N THR A 18 10.33 -7.91 -17.75
CA THR A 18 11.20 -7.06 -16.94
C THR A 18 11.64 -5.83 -17.72
N ASP A 19 11.81 -4.73 -17.01
CA ASP A 19 12.45 -3.53 -17.51
C ASP A 19 13.22 -2.84 -16.36
N ASN A 20 14.18 -1.99 -16.72
CA ASN A 20 15.01 -1.27 -15.75
C ASN A 20 15.47 0.10 -16.26
N GLY A 21 15.86 0.96 -15.34
CA GLY A 21 16.38 2.27 -15.67
C GLY A 21 17.11 2.92 -14.49
N ASN A 22 17.93 3.92 -14.78
CA ASN A 22 18.71 4.60 -13.74
C ASN A 22 17.88 5.54 -12.86
N TYR A 23 16.86 6.17 -13.45
CA TYR A 23 16.01 7.16 -12.79
C TYR A 23 14.54 6.73 -12.77
N ARG A 24 14.08 6.13 -13.84
CA ARG A 24 12.71 5.62 -14.00
C ARG A 24 12.68 4.36 -14.83
N VAL A 25 11.63 3.58 -14.64
CA VAL A 25 11.27 2.40 -15.42
C VAL A 25 9.80 2.46 -15.78
N ASN A 26 9.45 2.05 -17.00
CA ASN A 26 8.08 1.92 -17.48
C ASN A 26 7.96 0.56 -18.16
N LEU A 27 7.41 -0.42 -17.46
CA LEU A 27 7.21 -1.77 -17.99
C LEU A 27 5.80 -1.89 -18.59
N VAL A 28 5.70 -2.27 -19.85
CA VAL A 28 4.45 -2.70 -20.48
C VAL A 28 4.38 -4.21 -20.46
N TYR A 29 3.33 -4.75 -19.83
CA TYR A 29 3.08 -6.19 -19.80
C TYR A 29 1.82 -6.49 -20.62
N ALA A 30 2.01 -7.10 -21.81
CA ALA A 30 0.96 -7.38 -22.78
C ALA A 30 0.43 -8.82 -22.64
N ALA A 31 -0.09 -9.16 -21.46
CA ALA A 31 -0.75 -10.44 -21.18
C ALA A 31 -1.64 -10.32 -19.93
N LYS A 32 -2.59 -11.24 -19.77
CA LYS A 32 -3.41 -11.34 -18.56
C LYS A 32 -2.60 -11.91 -17.42
N TYR A 33 -2.73 -11.30 -16.24
CA TYR A 33 -2.21 -11.88 -15.01
C TYR A 33 -2.90 -13.21 -14.67
N LYS A 34 -2.17 -14.10 -14.01
CA LYS A 34 -2.67 -15.36 -13.50
C LYS A 34 -2.49 -15.45 -11.99
N LYS A 35 -3.31 -16.24 -11.33
CA LYS A 35 -3.20 -16.46 -9.89
C LYS A 35 -1.81 -16.96 -9.52
N GLY A 36 -1.14 -16.24 -8.61
CA GLY A 36 0.21 -16.49 -8.16
C GLY A 36 1.30 -15.76 -8.95
N ASP A 37 0.94 -14.95 -9.96
CA ASP A 37 1.89 -14.01 -10.57
C ASP A 37 2.27 -12.94 -9.55
N THR A 38 3.52 -12.46 -9.66
CA THR A 38 4.08 -11.46 -8.76
C THR A 38 4.73 -10.32 -9.54
N ILE A 39 4.65 -9.12 -8.98
CA ILE A 39 5.42 -7.95 -9.40
C ILE A 39 6.51 -7.72 -8.38
N THR A 40 7.76 -7.62 -8.81
CA THR A 40 8.88 -7.26 -7.95
C THR A 40 9.47 -5.92 -8.41
N LEU A 41 9.47 -4.96 -7.49
CA LEU A 41 10.16 -3.69 -7.63
C LEU A 41 11.53 -3.81 -6.94
N THR A 42 12.60 -3.52 -7.66
CA THR A 42 13.97 -3.49 -7.15
C THR A 42 14.47 -2.05 -7.16
N ALA A 43 15.04 -1.61 -6.05
CA ALA A 43 15.69 -0.30 -5.94
C ALA A 43 16.80 -0.33 -4.89
N LYS A 44 17.65 0.70 -4.90
CA LYS A 44 18.68 0.86 -3.86
C LYS A 44 17.99 1.11 -2.50
N PRO A 45 18.35 0.38 -1.43
CA PRO A 45 17.87 0.68 -0.08
C PRO A 45 18.14 2.15 0.30
N GLY A 46 17.18 2.77 0.98
CA GLY A 46 17.20 4.18 1.34
C GLY A 46 16.66 5.12 0.26
N SER A 47 16.14 4.60 -0.86
CA SER A 47 15.58 5.41 -1.94
C SER A 47 14.13 5.83 -1.65
N PHE A 48 13.78 7.05 -2.09
CA PHE A 48 12.41 7.51 -2.21
C PHE A 48 11.95 7.33 -3.65
N LEU A 49 10.80 6.71 -3.83
CA LEU A 49 10.23 6.42 -5.14
C LEU A 49 8.81 6.95 -5.24
N VAL A 50 8.39 7.22 -6.47
CA VAL A 50 6.98 7.29 -6.85
C VAL A 50 6.69 6.05 -7.69
N ILE A 51 5.77 5.21 -7.23
CA ILE A 51 5.46 3.92 -7.85
C ILE A 51 4.00 3.87 -8.28
N GLN A 52 3.75 3.20 -9.39
CA GLN A 52 2.42 2.85 -9.91
C GLN A 52 2.55 1.47 -10.56
N LEU A 53 2.29 0.40 -9.79
CA LEU A 53 2.48 -0.97 -10.25
C LEU A 53 1.26 -1.56 -10.97
N ASP A 54 0.24 -0.76 -11.16
CA ASP A 54 -0.91 -0.99 -12.05
C ASP A 54 -1.45 0.38 -12.47
N ASP A 55 -1.89 0.52 -13.71
CA ASP A 55 -2.33 1.79 -14.27
C ASP A 55 -3.64 2.34 -13.68
N VAL A 56 -4.35 1.54 -12.88
CA VAL A 56 -5.56 1.95 -12.14
C VAL A 56 -5.24 2.34 -10.69
N LEU A 57 -4.15 1.84 -10.11
CA LEU A 57 -3.73 2.26 -8.78
C LEU A 57 -3.23 3.71 -8.80
N GLU A 58 -3.54 4.48 -7.77
CA GLU A 58 -2.97 5.81 -7.61
C GLU A 58 -1.45 5.74 -7.36
N PRO A 59 -0.65 6.63 -7.98
CA PRO A 59 0.77 6.68 -7.71
C PRO A 59 1.06 6.96 -6.24
N SER A 60 1.90 6.13 -5.61
CA SER A 60 2.27 6.27 -4.20
C SER A 60 3.71 6.72 -4.05
N PHE A 61 3.94 7.68 -3.12
CA PHE A 61 5.27 8.08 -2.70
C PHE A 61 5.75 7.14 -1.60
N VAL A 62 6.77 6.34 -1.87
CA VAL A 62 7.24 5.31 -0.96
C VAL A 62 8.72 5.45 -0.61
N TYR A 63 9.08 4.94 0.57
CA TYR A 63 10.46 4.79 1.02
C TYR A 63 10.85 3.32 1.01
N MET A 64 11.88 2.98 0.23
CA MET A 64 12.43 1.63 0.15
C MET A 64 13.54 1.45 1.18
N LYS A 65 13.25 0.75 2.28
CA LYS A 65 14.25 0.35 3.28
C LYS A 65 15.01 -0.90 2.84
N GLY A 66 14.29 -1.86 2.22
CA GLY A 66 14.85 -3.04 1.58
C GLY A 66 15.16 -2.84 0.10
N ALA A 67 15.85 -3.82 -0.51
CA ALA A 67 16.22 -3.77 -1.92
C ALA A 67 15.11 -4.20 -2.86
N ASN A 68 14.25 -5.14 -2.44
CA ASN A 68 13.22 -5.75 -3.28
C ASN A 68 11.88 -5.74 -2.54
N TYR A 69 10.89 -5.12 -3.14
CA TYR A 69 9.49 -5.21 -2.74
C TYR A 69 8.75 -6.11 -3.71
N THR A 70 8.10 -7.16 -3.23
CA THR A 70 7.35 -8.11 -4.06
C THR A 70 5.88 -8.10 -3.67
N MET A 71 5.02 -7.83 -4.64
CA MET A 71 3.58 -7.84 -4.52
C MET A 71 3.01 -9.02 -5.29
N THR A 72 2.23 -9.88 -4.63
CA THR A 72 1.44 -10.90 -5.32
C THR A 72 0.20 -10.27 -5.93
N ILE A 73 -0.08 -10.57 -7.20
CA ILE A 73 -1.29 -10.09 -7.86
C ILE A 73 -2.51 -10.67 -7.16
N PRO A 74 -3.42 -9.82 -6.63
CA PRO A 74 -4.59 -10.29 -5.90
C PRO A 74 -5.61 -10.96 -6.82
N PHE A 75 -6.18 -12.08 -6.36
CA PHE A 75 -7.23 -12.83 -7.03
C PHE A 75 -8.31 -13.28 -6.05
N GLY A 76 -9.53 -13.44 -6.55
CA GLY A 76 -10.66 -13.87 -5.72
C GLY A 76 -10.95 -12.85 -4.63
N GLU A 77 -11.03 -13.29 -3.38
CA GLU A 77 -11.33 -12.45 -2.22
C GLU A 77 -10.33 -11.31 -2.05
N ASP A 78 -9.03 -11.57 -2.22
CA ASP A 78 -7.97 -10.56 -2.06
C ASP A 78 -8.13 -9.37 -3.02
N ARG A 79 -8.87 -9.55 -4.11
CA ARG A 79 -9.10 -8.52 -5.11
C ARG A 79 -10.27 -7.59 -4.77
N LEU A 80 -11.16 -7.96 -3.86
CA LEU A 80 -12.35 -7.18 -3.55
C LEU A 80 -12.03 -5.81 -2.91
N ALA A 81 -10.86 -5.69 -2.28
CA ALA A 81 -10.35 -4.43 -1.73
C ALA A 81 -9.74 -3.49 -2.80
N TYR A 82 -9.85 -3.82 -4.07
CA TYR A 82 -9.31 -3.00 -5.15
C TYR A 82 -10.41 -2.59 -6.14
N ASN A 83 -10.15 -1.51 -6.87
CA ASN A 83 -10.98 -1.17 -8.01
C ASN A 83 -11.12 -2.39 -8.92
N PRO A 84 -12.33 -2.76 -9.37
CA PRO A 84 -12.53 -3.93 -10.24
C PRO A 84 -11.73 -3.92 -11.54
N LYS A 85 -11.22 -2.77 -11.96
CA LYS A 85 -10.34 -2.63 -13.13
C LYS A 85 -8.87 -2.87 -12.82
N THR A 86 -8.44 -2.76 -11.55
CA THR A 86 -7.03 -2.97 -11.14
C THR A 86 -6.62 -4.41 -11.48
N PHE A 87 -5.44 -4.60 -12.05
CA PHE A 87 -4.90 -5.89 -12.49
C PHE A 87 -5.79 -6.65 -13.49
N SER A 88 -6.70 -5.96 -14.19
CA SER A 88 -7.60 -6.56 -15.16
C SER A 88 -7.23 -6.19 -16.60
N GLY A 89 -7.64 -7.05 -17.55
CA GLY A 89 -7.29 -6.85 -18.94
C GLY A 89 -6.07 -7.66 -19.37
N ASP A 90 -5.49 -7.30 -20.50
CA ASP A 90 -4.39 -8.00 -21.15
C ASP A 90 -3.23 -7.08 -21.56
N VAL A 91 -3.31 -5.80 -21.17
CA VAL A 91 -2.21 -4.82 -21.28
C VAL A 91 -2.15 -4.01 -20.00
N HIS A 92 -0.99 -3.96 -19.37
CA HIS A 92 -0.74 -3.28 -18.10
C HIS A 92 0.48 -2.39 -18.23
N LEU A 93 0.43 -1.20 -17.63
CA LEU A 93 1.54 -0.26 -17.58
C LEU A 93 1.97 -0.06 -16.13
N LEU A 94 3.17 -0.55 -15.82
CA LEU A 94 3.79 -0.43 -14.50
C LEU A 94 4.87 0.64 -14.57
N LYS A 95 4.93 1.50 -13.56
CA LYS A 95 5.88 2.62 -13.50
C LYS A 95 6.54 2.69 -12.13
N ALA A 96 7.82 3.04 -12.13
CA ALA A 96 8.51 3.49 -10.92
C ALA A 96 9.59 4.51 -11.30
N ARG A 97 9.81 5.49 -10.44
CA ARG A 97 10.89 6.47 -10.60
C ARG A 97 11.42 6.92 -9.25
N LEU A 98 12.63 7.46 -9.23
CA LEU A 98 13.12 8.20 -8.07
C LEU A 98 12.21 9.41 -7.83
N ALA A 99 11.95 9.71 -6.57
CA ALA A 99 11.28 10.95 -6.21
C ALA A 99 12.23 12.14 -6.35
N GLU A 100 11.70 13.27 -6.79
CA GLU A 100 12.42 14.54 -6.84
C GLU A 100 12.62 15.13 -5.44
N GLN A 101 13.63 15.95 -5.24
CA GLN A 101 13.90 16.58 -3.95
C GLN A 101 12.69 17.40 -3.44
N CYS A 102 12.03 18.14 -4.33
CA CYS A 102 10.83 18.90 -3.99
C CYS A 102 9.67 18.00 -3.54
N GLU A 103 9.56 16.78 -4.09
CA GLU A 103 8.55 15.81 -3.65
C GLU A 103 8.89 15.27 -2.26
N ILE A 104 10.16 15.00 -1.97
CA ILE A 104 10.61 14.53 -0.65
C ILE A 104 10.31 15.58 0.43
N GLU A 105 10.54 16.84 0.15
CA GLU A 105 10.41 17.96 1.09
C GLU A 105 8.98 18.51 1.19
N SER A 106 8.13 18.27 0.20
CA SER A 106 6.76 18.81 0.18
C SER A 106 5.92 18.23 1.31
N ARG A 107 5.00 19.07 1.82
CA ARG A 107 3.94 18.61 2.73
C ARG A 107 2.96 17.73 1.96
N LYS A 108 2.73 16.52 2.45
CA LYS A 108 1.86 15.52 1.82
C LYS A 108 1.22 14.58 2.83
N ASN A 109 0.27 13.76 2.40
CA ASN A 109 -0.20 12.64 3.18
C ASN A 109 0.91 11.57 3.25
N LEU A 110 1.52 11.41 4.42
CA LEU A 110 2.59 10.43 4.64
C LEU A 110 2.06 9.02 4.84
N ALA A 111 0.77 8.87 5.16
CA ALA A 111 0.14 7.57 5.37
C ALA A 111 -0.34 6.92 4.07
N PHE A 112 -0.35 7.64 2.94
CA PHE A 112 -0.89 7.13 1.69
C PHE A 112 0.04 6.13 1.00
N ASN A 113 -0.45 4.89 0.80
CA ASN A 113 0.20 3.86 -0.01
C ASN A 113 -0.82 2.87 -0.58
N SER A 114 -1.30 3.09 -1.81
CA SER A 114 -2.23 2.20 -2.51
C SER A 114 -1.63 0.82 -2.83
N HIS A 115 -0.30 0.69 -2.73
CA HIS A 115 0.46 -0.52 -3.00
C HIS A 115 0.83 -1.30 -1.73
N ASP A 116 0.32 -0.87 -0.55
CA ASP A 116 0.64 -1.57 0.68
C ASP A 116 0.06 -2.98 0.72
N THR A 117 0.87 -3.92 1.19
CA THR A 117 0.50 -5.33 1.39
C THR A 117 1.30 -5.90 2.56
N ALA A 118 0.93 -7.08 3.06
CA ALA A 118 1.70 -7.74 4.12
C ALA A 118 3.19 -7.97 3.75
N SER A 119 3.52 -8.07 2.47
CA SER A 119 4.91 -8.21 1.99
C SER A 119 5.70 -6.90 1.96
N ALA A 120 5.06 -5.76 2.23
CA ALA A 120 5.75 -4.47 2.38
C ALA A 120 6.50 -4.34 3.70
N LYS A 121 6.16 -5.16 4.69
CA LYS A 121 6.80 -5.16 6.01
C LYS A 121 8.33 -5.15 5.88
N ASP A 122 8.96 -4.24 6.62
CA ASP A 122 10.42 -4.04 6.69
C ASP A 122 11.09 -3.65 5.36
N VAL A 123 10.32 -3.44 4.28
CA VAL A 123 10.86 -3.21 2.93
C VAL A 123 10.39 -1.90 2.33
N CYS A 124 9.07 -1.68 2.21
CA CYS A 124 8.44 -0.58 1.48
C CYS A 124 7.46 0.16 2.39
N PHE A 125 7.60 1.47 2.51
CA PHE A 125 6.86 2.29 3.46
C PHE A 125 6.19 3.50 2.79
N PRO A 126 5.04 4.01 3.32
CA PRO A 126 4.40 3.59 4.57
C PRO A 126 3.85 2.16 4.48
N HIS A 127 3.86 1.48 5.61
CA HIS A 127 3.28 0.16 5.80
C HIS A 127 2.39 0.16 7.04
N VAL A 128 1.25 -0.52 6.97
CA VAL A 128 0.30 -0.63 8.07
C VAL A 128 -0.02 -2.08 8.38
N PHE A 129 -0.16 -2.38 9.65
CA PHE A 129 -0.66 -3.66 10.15
C PHE A 129 -1.49 -3.46 11.40
N ALA A 130 -2.28 -4.44 11.76
CA ALA A 130 -3.11 -4.41 12.95
C ALA A 130 -2.94 -5.69 13.78
N ASN A 131 -3.23 -5.60 15.08
CA ASN A 131 -3.28 -6.78 15.95
C ASN A 131 -4.56 -7.61 15.71
N ASN A 132 -5.59 -7.00 15.11
CA ASN A 132 -6.84 -7.65 14.77
C ASN A 132 -7.45 -7.04 13.50
N GLU A 133 -8.00 -7.90 12.65
CA GLU A 133 -8.77 -7.56 11.46
C GLU A 133 -9.72 -8.72 11.11
N THR A 134 -10.77 -8.47 10.35
CA THR A 134 -11.70 -9.53 9.93
C THR A 134 -11.01 -10.50 8.99
N VAL A 135 -10.71 -11.69 9.48
CA VAL A 135 -9.96 -12.71 8.75
C VAL A 135 -10.70 -13.17 7.49
N GLY A 136 -9.98 -13.22 6.36
CA GLY A 136 -10.48 -13.72 5.08
C GLY A 136 -11.37 -12.73 4.32
N MET A 137 -11.44 -11.48 4.75
CA MET A 137 -12.17 -10.41 4.07
C MET A 137 -11.24 -9.23 3.76
N SER A 138 -10.69 -9.19 2.56
CA SER A 138 -9.72 -8.17 2.15
C SER A 138 -10.27 -6.73 2.23
N VAL A 139 -11.58 -6.59 2.07
CA VAL A 139 -12.27 -5.29 2.20
C VAL A 139 -12.23 -4.70 3.61
N PHE A 140 -11.77 -5.48 4.60
CA PHE A 140 -11.63 -5.07 6.01
C PHE A 140 -10.20 -5.16 6.53
N ALA A 141 -9.23 -5.38 5.66
CA ALA A 141 -7.81 -5.47 6.02
C ALA A 141 -7.22 -4.11 6.44
N ALA A 142 -6.21 -4.14 7.29
CA ALA A 142 -5.51 -2.95 7.80
C ALA A 142 -5.00 -2.03 6.69
N ARG A 143 -4.51 -2.59 5.55
CA ARG A 143 -4.01 -1.80 4.41
C ARG A 143 -5.01 -0.77 3.87
N ASN A 144 -6.31 -1.03 4.02
CA ASN A 144 -7.37 -0.14 3.54
C ASN A 144 -7.41 1.19 4.31
N ALA A 145 -6.76 1.27 5.48
CA ALA A 145 -6.63 2.52 6.22
C ALA A 145 -5.69 3.53 5.55
N ILE A 146 -4.85 3.09 4.59
CA ILE A 146 -3.85 3.94 3.93
C ILE A 146 -3.88 3.87 2.40
N ASP A 147 -4.85 3.21 1.80
CA ASP A 147 -4.94 3.03 0.34
C ASP A 147 -5.47 4.26 -0.42
N GLY A 148 -6.01 5.25 0.31
CA GLY A 148 -6.51 6.51 -0.23
C GLY A 148 -8.02 6.54 -0.50
N ASN A 149 -8.72 5.42 -0.40
CA ASN A 149 -10.17 5.38 -0.57
C ASN A 149 -10.87 5.88 0.69
N THR A 150 -11.73 6.87 0.53
CA THR A 150 -12.51 7.47 1.63
C THR A 150 -14.00 7.48 1.33
N GLU A 151 -14.40 6.91 0.21
CA GLU A 151 -15.77 6.84 -0.24
C GLU A 151 -16.56 5.81 0.53
N ASN A 152 -17.86 6.07 0.65
CA ASN A 152 -18.80 5.24 1.37
C ASN A 152 -20.07 5.06 0.52
N ARG A 153 -19.98 4.26 -0.53
CA ARG A 153 -21.10 4.03 -1.44
C ARG A 153 -21.95 2.83 -1.05
N SER A 154 -21.32 1.74 -0.61
CA SER A 154 -22.00 0.49 -0.28
C SER A 154 -21.20 -0.32 0.72
N HIS A 155 -21.82 -1.33 1.34
CA HIS A 155 -21.14 -2.21 2.27
C HIS A 155 -20.38 -3.31 1.53
N CYS A 156 -19.08 -3.44 1.78
CA CYS A 156 -18.20 -4.49 1.27
C CYS A 156 -18.03 -4.55 -0.26
N ASN A 157 -18.42 -3.50 -0.99
CA ASN A 157 -18.23 -3.43 -2.43
C ASN A 157 -17.47 -2.16 -2.77
N TRP A 158 -16.33 -2.33 -3.45
CA TRP A 158 -15.55 -1.17 -3.90
C TRP A 158 -16.46 -0.07 -4.51
N PRO A 159 -16.25 1.20 -4.17
CA PRO A 159 -15.13 1.81 -3.44
C PRO A 159 -15.30 1.82 -1.91
N TYR A 160 -15.96 0.89 -1.33
CA TYR A 160 -16.15 0.78 0.09
C TYR A 160 -15.27 -0.31 0.70
N GLU A 161 -14.20 0.06 1.30
CA GLU A 161 -13.31 -0.74 2.14
C GLU A 161 -12.84 0.04 3.37
N SER A 162 -12.47 -0.66 4.40
CA SER A 162 -12.01 -0.06 5.65
C SER A 162 -11.16 -1.07 6.43
N TRP A 163 -10.45 -0.63 7.46
CA TRP A 163 -10.00 -1.55 8.49
C TRP A 163 -11.16 -1.82 9.45
N ASP A 164 -11.46 -3.10 9.69
CA ASP A 164 -12.47 -3.53 10.67
C ASP A 164 -11.81 -4.22 11.85
N ILE A 165 -12.13 -3.74 13.05
CA ILE A 165 -11.60 -4.23 14.32
C ILE A 165 -12.27 -5.51 14.81
N ASN A 166 -13.21 -6.07 14.09
CA ASN A 166 -13.96 -7.26 14.49
C ASN A 166 -14.54 -7.17 15.92
N SER A 167 -15.04 -5.97 16.29
CA SER A 167 -15.58 -5.67 17.63
C SER A 167 -14.58 -5.82 18.79
N ASP A 168 -13.29 -5.82 18.53
CA ASP A 168 -12.25 -5.88 19.57
C ASP A 168 -12.03 -4.50 20.20
N PRO A 169 -12.30 -4.30 21.50
CA PRO A 169 -12.06 -3.03 22.17
C PRO A 169 -10.56 -2.69 22.35
N ASN A 170 -9.69 -3.67 22.16
CA ASN A 170 -8.23 -3.52 22.24
C ASN A 170 -7.58 -3.54 20.83
N ALA A 171 -8.36 -3.25 19.80
CA ALA A 171 -7.83 -3.19 18.45
C ALA A 171 -6.78 -2.07 18.33
N GLU A 172 -5.67 -2.40 17.71
CA GLU A 172 -4.51 -1.52 17.54
C GLU A 172 -4.05 -1.56 16.08
N LEU A 173 -3.91 -0.38 15.48
CA LEU A 173 -3.37 -0.19 14.15
C LEU A 173 -2.00 0.47 14.26
N THR A 174 -0.99 -0.16 13.70
CA THR A 174 0.36 0.39 13.64
C THR A 174 0.68 0.86 12.23
N LEU A 175 1.06 2.14 12.11
CA LEU A 175 1.55 2.73 10.87
C LEU A 175 3.05 2.98 10.96
N GLU A 176 3.81 2.31 10.12
CA GLU A 176 5.26 2.43 10.03
C GLU A 176 5.68 3.27 8.84
N PHE A 177 6.67 4.11 9.02
CA PHE A 177 7.27 4.93 7.96
C PHE A 177 8.66 4.43 7.52
N GLY A 178 9.21 3.40 8.19
CA GLY A 178 10.56 2.88 7.95
C GLY A 178 11.70 3.86 8.25
N ARG A 179 11.37 5.08 8.64
CA ARG A 179 12.26 6.21 8.96
C ARG A 179 11.60 7.21 9.87
N ALA A 180 12.37 8.11 10.46
CA ALA A 180 11.81 9.26 11.18
C ALA A 180 11.09 10.21 10.19
N VAL A 181 9.92 10.69 10.59
CA VAL A 181 9.10 11.64 9.83
C VAL A 181 8.70 12.83 10.71
N LYS A 182 8.40 13.96 10.07
CA LYS A 182 7.77 15.11 10.74
C LYS A 182 6.30 15.14 10.36
N MET A 183 5.44 15.21 11.36
CA MET A 183 3.99 15.31 11.20
C MET A 183 3.47 16.56 11.90
N ASP A 184 2.49 17.20 11.32
CA ASP A 184 1.81 18.38 11.87
C ASP A 184 0.29 18.18 11.99
N LYS A 185 -0.23 17.07 11.43
CA LYS A 185 -1.66 16.77 11.45
C LYS A 185 -1.88 15.26 11.32
N LEU A 186 -2.82 14.74 12.07
CA LEU A 186 -3.43 13.42 11.89
C LEU A 186 -4.89 13.61 11.50
N VAL A 187 -5.36 12.85 10.52
CA VAL A 187 -6.77 12.80 10.10
C VAL A 187 -7.21 11.35 10.17
N LEU A 188 -8.22 11.09 10.98
CA LEU A 188 -8.90 9.81 11.05
C LEU A 188 -10.24 9.95 10.31
N ILE A 189 -10.51 9.01 9.42
CA ILE A 189 -11.76 8.98 8.64
C ILE A 189 -12.52 7.73 9.11
N PRO A 190 -13.46 7.88 10.05
CA PRO A 190 -14.25 6.76 10.53
C PRO A 190 -15.26 6.35 9.46
N ARG A 191 -15.64 5.11 9.51
CA ARG A 191 -16.76 4.58 8.75
C ARG A 191 -18.07 5.21 9.21
N ALA A 192 -18.94 5.58 8.26
CA ALA A 192 -20.21 6.23 8.54
C ALA A 192 -21.36 5.73 7.65
N ASP A 193 -21.33 4.45 7.26
CA ASP A 193 -22.38 3.81 6.47
C ASP A 193 -23.41 3.07 7.33
N PHE A 194 -24.68 3.19 6.99
CA PHE A 194 -25.72 2.39 7.61
C PHE A 194 -25.62 0.91 7.16
N PRO A 195 -25.74 -0.08 8.06
CA PRO A 195 -26.07 -0.01 9.49
C PRO A 195 -24.85 0.06 10.43
N HIS A 196 -23.69 0.46 9.95
CA HIS A 196 -22.44 0.50 10.70
C HIS A 196 -21.93 1.92 10.91
N ASP A 197 -22.86 2.86 11.15
CA ASP A 197 -22.61 4.27 11.44
C ASP A 197 -22.10 4.52 12.88
N ASN A 198 -21.26 3.58 13.35
CA ASN A 198 -20.63 3.66 14.66
C ASN A 198 -19.46 4.62 14.63
N TYR A 199 -19.13 5.17 15.79
CA TYR A 199 -17.92 5.93 16.01
C TYR A 199 -17.24 5.53 17.31
N TRP A 200 -15.94 5.69 17.35
CA TRP A 200 -15.18 5.47 18.57
C TRP A 200 -15.35 6.68 19.50
N GLN A 201 -15.65 6.39 20.78
CA GLN A 201 -15.74 7.44 21.81
C GLN A 201 -14.37 7.99 22.17
N GLN A 202 -13.33 7.18 22.02
CA GLN A 202 -11.95 7.53 22.30
C GLN A 202 -11.01 6.82 21.34
N VAL A 203 -10.04 7.56 20.82
CA VAL A 203 -8.89 7.04 20.08
C VAL A 203 -7.64 7.52 20.77
N THR A 204 -6.77 6.61 21.15
CA THR A 204 -5.43 6.93 21.69
C THR A 204 -4.43 6.84 20.56
N VAL A 205 -3.61 7.87 20.40
CA VAL A 205 -2.55 7.91 19.39
C VAL A 205 -1.21 7.93 20.10
N THR A 206 -0.42 6.88 19.85
CA THR A 206 0.94 6.76 20.42
C THR A 206 1.96 7.00 19.31
N PHE A 207 2.88 7.92 19.53
CA PHE A 207 4.01 8.16 18.63
C PHE A 207 5.26 7.49 19.20
N ILE A 208 5.96 6.72 18.38
CA ILE A 208 7.24 6.14 18.73
C ILE A 208 8.34 7.01 18.12
N ALA A 209 9.11 7.68 18.98
CA ALA A 209 10.24 8.50 18.55
C ALA A 209 11.41 7.61 18.07
N PRO A 210 12.40 8.17 17.31
CA PRO A 210 13.55 7.40 16.82
C PRO A 210 14.39 6.74 17.89
N ASP A 211 14.34 7.26 19.12
CA ASP A 211 15.02 6.70 20.30
C ASP A 211 14.20 5.62 21.02
N GLY A 212 13.03 5.25 20.48
CA GLY A 212 12.09 4.30 21.05
C GLY A 212 11.19 4.87 22.16
N THR A 213 11.26 6.18 22.44
CA THR A 213 10.39 6.81 23.43
C THR A 213 8.96 6.91 22.90
N GLU A 214 8.01 6.43 23.68
CA GLU A 214 6.58 6.57 23.38
C GLU A 214 6.03 7.90 23.90
N ARG A 215 5.15 8.53 23.13
CA ARG A 215 4.43 9.75 23.47
C ARG A 215 2.97 9.59 23.08
N ILE A 216 2.08 9.88 24.01
CA ILE A 216 0.62 9.87 23.82
C ILE A 216 0.13 11.30 23.59
#